data_f9915b72b7c2203939b302cfa484da21
#
_entry.id   f9915b72b7c2203939b302cfa484da21
#
_cell.length_a   1.000
_cell.length_b   1.000
_cell.length_c   1.000
_cell.angle_alpha   90.00
_cell.angle_beta   90.00
_cell.angle_gamma   90.00
#
_symmetry.space_group_name_H-M   'P 1'
#
loop_
_entity.id
_entity.type
_entity.pdbx_description
1 polymer ?
#
loop_
_entity_poly.entity_id
_entity_poly.type
_entity_poly.pdbx_seq_one_letter_code
_entity_poly.pdbx_strand_id
1 'polypeptide(L)'
;MNFKVVHIDETDSTNRWLKEHDSQADETVVVWADYQTAGRGCGTNTWESERGKNLLFSLLIHPQWVKAGEQFFLSMAISNAVRRTLDFYLFLRSEVKWPNDVYVNDGKVCGILIENRLQGNSIKDCILGVGLNVNQRPFHSDAPNPLSMVQVDGRCEFDRGHVLNRVLQEFADILEHWDTTVIGSEYRQHLYRRNGFHSYVDKDGVFQAEMIDVEDDGHLVLCDENGQVRRYAFKEVQFVI
;
A
#
# COMPACT_ATOMS: atom_id res chain seq x y z
N MET A 1 9.40 -17.91 -5.48
CA MET A 1 9.10 -17.04 -6.65
C MET A 1 10.34 -16.27 -7.10
N ASN A 2 10.61 -16.12 -8.41
CA ASN A 2 11.76 -15.34 -8.90
C ASN A 2 11.27 -13.98 -9.42
N PHE A 3 11.92 -12.90 -8.95
CA PHE A 3 11.66 -11.55 -9.43
C PHE A 3 12.79 -11.09 -10.36
N LYS A 4 12.47 -10.59 -11.53
CA LYS A 4 13.39 -9.84 -12.37
C LYS A 4 13.43 -8.39 -11.87
N VAL A 5 14.47 -8.04 -11.14
CA VAL A 5 14.61 -6.70 -10.55
C VAL A 5 15.40 -5.79 -11.46
N VAL A 6 14.83 -4.64 -11.81
CA VAL A 6 15.44 -3.59 -12.64
C VAL A 6 15.57 -2.33 -11.80
N HIS A 7 16.77 -1.78 -11.69
CA HIS A 7 17.02 -0.47 -11.07
C HIS A 7 17.23 0.58 -12.15
N ILE A 8 16.59 1.73 -11.99
CA ILE A 8 16.72 2.86 -12.92
C ILE A 8 16.94 4.15 -12.12
N ASP A 9 17.69 5.08 -12.69
CA ASP A 9 18.00 6.35 -12.01
C ASP A 9 16.77 7.26 -11.92
N GLU A 10 16.01 7.34 -13.03
CA GLU A 10 14.86 8.25 -13.13
C GLU A 10 13.80 7.73 -14.09
N THR A 11 12.53 7.96 -13.76
CA THR A 11 11.38 7.78 -14.61
C THR A 11 10.29 8.79 -14.26
N ASP A 12 9.26 8.90 -15.07
CA ASP A 12 8.07 9.66 -14.69
C ASP A 12 7.26 8.91 -13.59
N SER A 13 7.08 7.59 -13.75
CA SER A 13 6.40 6.72 -12.79
C SER A 13 6.78 5.26 -13.03
N THR A 14 7.15 4.54 -11.97
CA THR A 14 7.47 3.11 -12.05
C THR A 14 6.27 2.27 -12.52
N ASN A 15 5.04 2.65 -12.16
CA ASN A 15 3.83 2.01 -12.70
C ASN A 15 3.69 2.21 -14.21
N ARG A 16 3.97 3.41 -14.72
CA ARG A 16 3.91 3.69 -16.17
C ARG A 16 5.01 2.94 -16.91
N TRP A 17 6.21 2.94 -16.35
CA TRP A 17 7.32 2.18 -16.92
C TRP A 17 6.96 0.71 -17.14
N LEU A 18 6.32 0.04 -16.16
CA LEU A 18 5.86 -1.34 -16.30
C LEU A 18 4.72 -1.51 -17.31
N LYS A 19 3.84 -0.54 -17.46
CA LYS A 19 2.78 -0.59 -18.50
C LYS A 19 3.34 -0.57 -19.92
N GLU A 20 4.45 0.10 -20.12
CA GLU A 20 5.14 0.24 -21.39
C GLU A 20 6.16 -0.89 -21.61
N HIS A 21 6.48 -1.66 -20.57
CA HIS A 21 7.40 -2.77 -20.62
C HIS A 21 6.70 -4.02 -21.17
N ASP A 22 7.25 -4.56 -22.27
CA ASP A 22 6.77 -5.81 -22.86
C ASP A 22 7.32 -6.99 -22.04
N SER A 23 6.52 -7.49 -21.08
CA SER A 23 6.86 -8.64 -20.25
C SER A 23 6.21 -9.92 -20.77
N GLN A 24 6.89 -11.05 -20.62
CA GLN A 24 6.30 -12.36 -20.91
C GLN A 24 5.25 -12.69 -19.82
N ALA A 25 4.24 -13.47 -20.18
CA ALA A 25 3.07 -13.75 -19.33
C ALA A 25 3.37 -14.50 -18.02
N ASP A 26 4.56 -15.04 -17.88
CA ASP A 26 5.06 -15.77 -16.70
C ASP A 26 6.17 -15.01 -15.94
N GLU A 27 6.55 -13.81 -16.41
CA GLU A 27 7.63 -13.04 -15.84
C GLU A 27 7.11 -12.05 -14.77
N THR A 28 7.55 -12.21 -13.54
CA THR A 28 7.31 -11.21 -12.49
C THR A 28 8.42 -10.18 -12.50
N VAL A 29 8.09 -8.96 -12.92
CA VAL A 29 9.05 -7.86 -13.07
C VAL A 29 8.88 -6.85 -11.95
N VAL A 30 10.01 -6.44 -11.38
CA VAL A 30 10.09 -5.36 -10.38
C VAL A 30 10.97 -4.26 -10.96
N VAL A 31 10.43 -3.05 -11.04
CA VAL A 31 11.23 -1.86 -11.32
C VAL A 31 11.27 -0.96 -10.09
N TRP A 32 12.44 -0.45 -9.74
CA TRP A 32 12.57 0.58 -8.71
C TRP A 32 13.46 1.72 -9.20
N ALA A 33 13.11 2.95 -8.79
CA ALA A 33 13.75 4.16 -9.28
C ALA A 33 14.35 4.98 -8.13
N ASP A 34 15.44 5.70 -8.41
CA ASP A 34 15.97 6.69 -7.47
C ASP A 34 15.11 7.94 -7.41
N TYR A 35 14.43 8.26 -8.51
CA TYR A 35 13.55 9.41 -8.58
C TYR A 35 12.38 9.21 -9.55
N GLN A 36 11.21 9.76 -9.19
CA GLN A 36 10.06 9.88 -10.10
C GLN A 36 9.74 11.36 -10.35
N THR A 37 9.73 11.77 -11.62
CA THR A 37 9.41 13.17 -12.01
C THR A 37 7.91 13.46 -11.97
N ALA A 38 7.06 12.42 -12.01
CA ALA A 38 5.61 12.50 -11.94
C ALA A 38 5.04 11.38 -11.06
N GLY A 39 5.55 11.27 -9.83
CA GLY A 39 5.08 10.28 -8.84
C GLY A 39 3.58 10.39 -8.61
N ARG A 40 2.86 9.26 -8.63
CA ARG A 40 1.40 9.20 -8.58
C ARG A 40 0.92 8.53 -7.30
N GLY A 41 -0.13 9.12 -6.71
CA GLY A 41 -0.98 8.50 -5.72
C GLY A 41 -2.36 8.12 -6.30
N CYS A 42 -3.31 7.75 -5.46
CA CYS A 42 -4.66 7.42 -5.88
C CYS A 42 -5.42 8.65 -6.42
N GLY A 43 -6.02 8.53 -7.61
CA GLY A 43 -6.76 9.60 -8.28
C GLY A 43 -5.87 10.70 -8.80
N THR A 44 -6.04 11.92 -8.31
CA THR A 44 -5.26 13.11 -8.70
C THR A 44 -4.08 13.41 -7.76
N ASN A 45 -3.89 12.60 -6.72
CA ASN A 45 -2.82 12.82 -5.75
C ASN A 45 -1.45 12.54 -6.37
N THR A 46 -0.45 13.30 -5.95
CA THR A 46 0.96 13.10 -6.28
C THR A 46 1.68 12.42 -5.12
N TRP A 47 2.79 11.78 -5.43
CA TRP A 47 3.70 11.20 -4.43
C TRP A 47 5.00 12.02 -4.41
N GLU A 48 5.28 12.68 -3.28
CA GLU A 48 6.51 13.40 -3.06
C GLU A 48 7.65 12.43 -2.74
N SER A 49 8.81 12.63 -3.36
CA SER A 49 10.02 11.89 -3.00
C SER A 49 11.27 12.69 -3.35
N GLU A 50 12.19 12.77 -2.43
CA GLU A 50 13.53 13.28 -2.66
C GLU A 50 14.40 12.20 -3.35
N ARG A 51 15.23 12.62 -4.33
CA ARG A 51 16.08 11.71 -5.11
C ARG A 51 16.97 10.86 -4.20
N GLY A 52 16.93 9.54 -4.38
CA GLY A 52 17.78 8.59 -3.67
C GLY A 52 17.44 8.38 -2.19
N LYS A 53 16.36 8.99 -1.67
CA LYS A 53 16.02 8.87 -0.25
C LYS A 53 14.94 7.83 0.04
N ASN A 54 13.98 7.66 -0.84
CA ASN A 54 12.86 6.76 -0.65
C ASN A 54 12.95 5.52 -1.55
N LEU A 55 12.15 4.53 -1.27
CA LEU A 55 11.99 3.36 -2.10
C LEU A 55 10.73 3.51 -2.95
N LEU A 56 10.94 3.74 -4.25
CA LEU A 56 9.90 3.94 -5.25
C LEU A 56 9.95 2.76 -6.20
N PHE A 57 9.01 1.83 -6.09
CA PHE A 57 9.04 0.63 -6.92
C PHE A 57 7.65 0.18 -7.35
N SER A 58 7.60 -0.61 -8.40
CA SER A 58 6.39 -1.29 -8.86
C SER A 58 6.69 -2.73 -9.22
N LEU A 59 5.71 -3.60 -8.96
CA LEU A 59 5.75 -5.01 -9.36
C LEU A 59 4.67 -5.26 -10.40
N LEU A 60 5.02 -5.99 -11.46
CA LEU A 60 4.08 -6.56 -12.40
C LEU A 60 3.95 -8.05 -12.13
N ILE A 61 2.74 -8.50 -11.84
CA ILE A 61 2.39 -9.91 -11.65
C ILE A 61 1.19 -10.29 -12.52
N HIS A 62 1.02 -11.58 -12.78
CA HIS A 62 -0.06 -12.14 -13.61
C HIS A 62 -0.96 -13.09 -12.80
N PRO A 63 -1.76 -12.57 -11.84
CA PRO A 63 -2.50 -13.37 -10.87
C PRO A 63 -3.83 -13.89 -11.46
N GLN A 64 -3.77 -14.73 -12.50
CA GLN A 64 -4.94 -15.24 -13.21
C GLN A 64 -5.87 -16.11 -12.32
N TRP A 65 -5.36 -16.58 -11.17
CA TRP A 65 -6.14 -17.30 -10.15
C TRP A 65 -7.01 -16.38 -9.29
N VAL A 66 -6.77 -15.06 -9.31
CA VAL A 66 -7.55 -14.07 -8.56
C VAL A 66 -8.71 -13.57 -9.43
N LYS A 67 -9.94 -13.69 -8.94
CA LYS A 67 -11.13 -13.17 -9.63
C LYS A 67 -11.21 -11.65 -9.51
N ALA A 68 -11.89 -11.01 -10.47
CA ALA A 68 -12.09 -9.57 -10.46
C ALA A 68 -12.75 -9.06 -9.17
N GLY A 69 -13.73 -9.80 -8.62
CA GLY A 69 -14.36 -9.45 -7.34
C GLY A 69 -13.47 -9.64 -6.09
N GLU A 70 -12.35 -10.34 -6.25
CA GLU A 70 -11.39 -10.63 -5.17
C GLU A 70 -10.14 -9.74 -5.26
N GLN A 71 -10.12 -8.75 -6.16
CA GLN A 71 -8.94 -7.92 -6.44
C GLN A 71 -8.39 -7.18 -5.20
N PHE A 72 -9.23 -6.90 -4.19
CA PHE A 72 -8.80 -6.21 -2.99
C PHE A 72 -7.84 -7.06 -2.14
N PHE A 73 -7.86 -8.39 -2.25
CA PHE A 73 -6.87 -9.25 -1.59
C PHE A 73 -5.44 -9.00 -2.06
N LEU A 74 -5.23 -8.50 -3.29
CA LEU A 74 -3.90 -8.08 -3.74
C LEU A 74 -3.42 -6.82 -2.98
N SER A 75 -4.36 -5.90 -2.67
CA SER A 75 -4.05 -4.74 -1.83
C SER A 75 -3.72 -5.16 -0.40
N MET A 76 -4.51 -6.07 0.17
CA MET A 76 -4.24 -6.62 1.50
C MET A 76 -2.89 -7.34 1.54
N ALA A 77 -2.57 -8.15 0.54
CA ALA A 77 -1.33 -8.93 0.46
C ALA A 77 -0.08 -8.03 0.43
N ILE A 78 -0.03 -7.05 -0.45
CA ILE A 78 1.13 -6.14 -0.53
C ILE A 78 1.22 -5.23 0.71
N SER A 79 0.08 -4.80 1.28
CA SER A 79 0.06 -4.03 2.53
C SER A 79 0.62 -4.84 3.70
N ASN A 80 0.25 -6.13 3.81
CA ASN A 80 0.80 -7.04 4.82
C ASN A 80 2.31 -7.24 4.64
N ALA A 81 2.81 -7.40 3.40
CA ALA A 81 4.23 -7.55 3.11
C ALA A 81 5.04 -6.31 3.51
N VAL A 82 4.55 -5.11 3.16
CA VAL A 82 5.17 -3.84 3.57
C VAL A 82 5.16 -3.69 5.09
N ARG A 83 4.02 -3.97 5.73
CA ARG A 83 3.88 -3.91 7.18
C ARG A 83 4.84 -4.86 7.90
N ARG A 84 4.91 -6.13 7.51
CA ARG A 84 5.86 -7.10 8.08
C ARG A 84 7.31 -6.63 7.94
N THR A 85 7.63 -6.00 6.80
CA THR A 85 8.96 -5.42 6.57
C THR A 85 9.25 -4.26 7.52
N LEU A 86 8.29 -3.33 7.70
CA LEU A 86 8.44 -2.22 8.64
C LEU A 86 8.59 -2.71 10.08
N ASP A 87 7.76 -3.66 10.52
CA ASP A 87 7.83 -4.26 11.85
C ASP A 87 9.19 -4.92 12.11
N PHE A 88 9.77 -5.57 11.09
CA PHE A 88 11.11 -6.18 11.17
C PHE A 88 12.21 -5.15 11.38
N TYR A 89 12.20 -4.03 10.63
CA TYR A 89 13.27 -3.02 10.72
C TYR A 89 13.13 -2.08 11.90
N LEU A 90 11.90 -1.74 12.26
CA LEU A 90 11.62 -0.70 13.25
C LEU A 90 11.35 -1.27 14.66
N PHE A 91 11.16 -2.59 14.77
CA PHE A 91 10.77 -3.25 16.03
C PHE A 91 9.52 -2.64 16.67
N LEU A 92 8.60 -2.17 15.82
CA LEU A 92 7.35 -1.52 16.18
C LEU A 92 6.21 -2.20 15.44
N ARG A 93 4.99 -1.99 15.92
CA ARG A 93 3.78 -2.41 15.21
C ARG A 93 3.37 -1.33 14.24
N SER A 94 3.45 -1.60 12.95
CA SER A 94 2.86 -0.78 11.90
C SER A 94 1.40 -1.20 11.62
N GLU A 95 0.61 -0.27 11.08
CA GLU A 95 -0.82 -0.46 10.86
C GLU A 95 -1.18 -0.08 9.42
N VAL A 96 -2.21 -0.72 8.88
CA VAL A 96 -2.72 -0.39 7.56
C VAL A 96 -3.89 0.59 7.71
N LYS A 97 -3.73 1.81 7.22
CA LYS A 97 -4.83 2.74 7.09
C LYS A 97 -5.55 2.45 5.76
N TRP A 98 -6.77 1.97 5.90
CA TRP A 98 -7.63 1.67 4.75
C TRP A 98 -7.70 2.84 3.74
N PRO A 99 -7.66 2.55 2.44
CA PRO A 99 -7.58 1.20 1.85
C PRO A 99 -6.14 0.72 1.57
N ASN A 100 -5.12 1.59 1.53
CA ASN A 100 -3.85 1.31 0.85
C ASN A 100 -2.63 2.08 1.38
N ASP A 101 -2.71 2.64 2.57
CA ASP A 101 -1.60 3.35 3.21
C ASP A 101 -1.07 2.53 4.40
N VAL A 102 0.24 2.58 4.65
CA VAL A 102 0.81 2.00 5.87
C VAL A 102 1.33 3.11 6.77
N TYR A 103 0.93 3.02 8.02
CA TYR A 103 1.19 4.00 9.08
C TYR A 103 2.08 3.39 10.17
N VAL A 104 2.93 4.22 10.75
CA VAL A 104 3.63 3.96 12.00
C VAL A 104 3.30 5.11 12.94
N ASN A 105 2.79 4.81 14.11
CA ASN A 105 2.13 5.78 14.97
C ASN A 105 1.03 6.49 14.14
N ASP A 106 0.93 7.81 14.18
CA ASP A 106 -0.03 8.57 13.35
C ASP A 106 0.59 9.09 12.04
N GLY A 107 1.74 8.57 11.62
CA GLY A 107 2.46 9.01 10.42
C GLY A 107 2.36 8.04 9.25
N LYS A 108 2.12 8.57 8.05
CA LYS A 108 2.10 7.81 6.80
C LYS A 108 3.52 7.50 6.34
N VAL A 109 3.90 6.23 6.38
CA VAL A 109 5.22 5.76 5.93
C VAL A 109 5.17 5.21 4.51
N CYS A 110 4.04 4.64 4.10
CA CYS A 110 3.89 4.05 2.76
C CYS A 110 2.54 4.37 2.14
N GLY A 111 2.53 4.52 0.81
CA GLY A 111 1.32 4.55 -0.03
C GLY A 111 1.42 3.52 -1.14
N ILE A 112 0.31 2.87 -1.47
CA ILE A 112 0.23 1.80 -2.46
C ILE A 112 -0.77 2.19 -3.54
N LEU A 113 -0.40 2.00 -4.81
CA LEU A 113 -1.26 2.27 -5.97
C LEU A 113 -1.34 1.03 -6.86
N ILE A 114 -2.49 0.39 -6.90
CA ILE A 114 -2.72 -0.82 -7.68
C ILE A 114 -3.50 -0.50 -8.94
N GLU A 115 -3.03 -1.03 -10.07
CA GLU A 115 -3.66 -0.89 -11.38
C GLU A 115 -3.81 -2.28 -12.01
N ASN A 116 -5.07 -2.73 -12.16
CA ASN A 116 -5.41 -4.05 -12.68
C ASN A 116 -5.87 -3.99 -14.14
N ARG A 117 -5.48 -4.98 -14.93
CA ARG A 117 -6.05 -5.27 -16.25
C ARG A 117 -6.82 -6.58 -16.17
N LEU A 118 -8.11 -6.54 -16.49
CA LEU A 118 -8.99 -7.70 -16.44
C LEU A 118 -9.02 -8.44 -17.78
N GLN A 119 -9.23 -9.75 -17.71
CA GLN A 119 -9.56 -10.61 -18.84
C GLN A 119 -10.70 -11.55 -18.44
N GLY A 120 -11.88 -11.29 -18.95
CA GLY A 120 -13.09 -11.97 -18.48
C GLY A 120 -13.33 -11.66 -16.98
N ASN A 121 -13.46 -12.69 -16.16
CA ASN A 121 -13.70 -12.57 -14.73
C ASN A 121 -12.41 -12.73 -13.87
N SER A 122 -11.23 -12.68 -14.49
CA SER A 122 -9.95 -12.82 -13.80
C SER A 122 -9.06 -11.61 -14.01
N ILE A 123 -8.07 -11.44 -13.14
CA ILE A 123 -7.05 -10.42 -13.29
C ILE A 123 -5.96 -10.98 -14.22
N LYS A 124 -5.81 -10.37 -15.39
CA LYS A 124 -4.74 -10.72 -16.33
C LYS A 124 -3.39 -10.23 -15.82
N ASP A 125 -3.31 -8.94 -15.54
CA ASP A 125 -2.11 -8.28 -15.06
C ASP A 125 -2.46 -7.37 -13.89
N CYS A 126 -1.57 -7.31 -12.92
CA CYS A 126 -1.65 -6.41 -11.79
C CYS A 126 -0.32 -5.68 -11.61
N ILE A 127 -0.35 -4.35 -11.64
CA ILE A 127 0.78 -3.50 -11.30
C ILE A 127 0.56 -2.95 -9.89
N LEU A 128 1.47 -3.32 -9.00
CA LEU A 128 1.48 -2.91 -7.59
C LEU A 128 2.55 -1.85 -7.41
N GLY A 129 2.18 -0.57 -7.43
CA GLY A 129 3.07 0.55 -7.16
C GLY A 129 3.17 0.84 -5.67
N VAL A 130 4.38 0.97 -5.16
CA VAL A 130 4.68 1.21 -3.75
C VAL A 130 5.63 2.39 -3.61
N GLY A 131 5.20 3.41 -2.87
CA GLY A 131 6.04 4.49 -2.40
C GLY A 131 6.28 4.32 -0.90
N LEU A 132 7.50 3.97 -0.50
CA LEU A 132 7.89 3.79 0.89
C LEU A 132 8.89 4.87 1.29
N ASN A 133 8.54 5.67 2.28
CA ASN A 133 9.40 6.70 2.84
C ASN A 133 10.49 6.05 3.72
N VAL A 134 11.71 6.03 3.23
CA VAL A 134 12.82 5.34 3.91
C VAL A 134 13.73 6.33 4.64
N ASN A 135 14.43 7.19 3.90
CA ASN A 135 15.50 8.05 4.43
C ASN A 135 15.20 9.56 4.32
N GLN A 136 14.06 9.97 3.75
CA GLN A 136 13.70 11.38 3.64
C GLN A 136 13.37 11.97 5.00
N ARG A 137 13.92 13.14 5.33
CA ARG A 137 13.67 13.80 6.61
C ARG A 137 12.74 15.00 6.52
N PRO A 138 12.97 16.04 5.67
CA PRO A 138 11.92 17.01 5.45
C PRO A 138 10.96 16.52 4.38
N PHE A 139 9.67 16.75 4.59
CA PHE A 139 8.63 16.66 3.57
C PHE A 139 8.10 18.06 3.32
N HIS A 140 7.81 18.41 2.06
CA HIS A 140 7.46 19.76 1.63
C HIS A 140 6.07 19.86 1.02
N SER A 141 5.44 18.72 0.73
CA SER A 141 4.07 18.68 0.21
C SER A 141 3.02 18.81 1.31
N ASP A 142 1.79 19.13 0.92
CA ASP A 142 0.63 19.16 1.81
C ASP A 142 0.09 17.76 2.16
N ALA A 143 0.89 16.71 1.96
CA ALA A 143 0.51 15.36 2.34
C ALA A 143 0.29 15.28 3.86
N PRO A 144 -0.84 14.73 4.32
CA PRO A 144 -1.10 14.64 5.74
C PRO A 144 -0.12 13.65 6.40
N ASN A 145 0.53 14.11 7.48
CA ASN A 145 1.35 13.30 8.38
C ASN A 145 2.42 12.41 7.69
N PRO A 146 3.23 12.89 6.72
CA PRO A 146 4.25 12.08 6.13
C PRO A 146 5.35 11.74 7.16
N LEU A 147 5.77 10.50 7.19
CA LEU A 147 6.78 9.99 8.10
C LEU A 147 7.70 9.02 7.35
N SER A 148 8.98 8.95 7.70
CA SER A 148 9.91 8.00 7.13
C SER A 148 10.48 7.04 8.18
N MET A 149 11.00 5.88 7.73
CA MET A 149 11.63 4.89 8.59
C MET A 149 12.75 5.51 9.44
N VAL A 150 13.58 6.36 8.85
CA VAL A 150 14.70 7.02 9.55
C VAL A 150 14.24 8.04 10.58
N GLN A 151 13.06 8.63 10.42
CA GLN A 151 12.48 9.51 11.44
C GLN A 151 11.90 8.72 12.62
N VAL A 152 11.35 7.54 12.35
CA VAL A 152 10.84 6.63 13.39
C VAL A 152 11.98 6.03 14.20
N ASP A 153 13.00 5.49 13.52
CA ASP A 153 14.14 4.84 14.19
C ASP A 153 15.10 5.84 14.85
N GLY A 154 15.22 7.04 14.28
CA GLY A 154 16.05 8.12 14.84
C GLY A 154 17.56 7.95 14.68
N ARG A 155 18.05 6.83 14.18
CA ARG A 155 19.47 6.47 14.11
C ARG A 155 20.11 6.79 12.76
N CYS A 156 20.29 5.83 11.90
CA CYS A 156 21.01 5.96 10.64
C CYS A 156 20.14 5.65 9.44
N GLU A 157 20.65 5.92 8.25
CA GLU A 157 19.96 5.60 6.99
C GLU A 157 19.85 4.09 6.79
N PHE A 158 18.75 3.66 6.21
CA PHE A 158 18.51 2.29 5.78
C PHE A 158 18.98 2.08 4.35
N ASP A 159 19.55 0.91 4.06
CA ASP A 159 19.81 0.48 2.69
C ASP A 159 18.48 0.15 1.98
N ARG A 160 18.14 0.94 0.95
CA ARG A 160 16.88 0.81 0.21
C ARG A 160 16.77 -0.52 -0.53
N GLY A 161 17.90 -1.04 -1.05
CA GLY A 161 17.95 -2.34 -1.72
C GLY A 161 17.65 -3.50 -0.76
N HIS A 162 18.19 -3.43 0.46
CA HIS A 162 17.87 -4.42 1.49
C HIS A 162 16.41 -4.35 1.94
N VAL A 163 15.85 -3.13 2.06
CA VAL A 163 14.43 -2.95 2.37
C VAL A 163 13.55 -3.51 1.24
N LEU A 164 13.87 -3.21 -0.03
CA LEU A 164 13.18 -3.78 -1.19
C LEU A 164 13.20 -5.31 -1.15
N ASN A 165 14.38 -5.90 -1.00
CA ASN A 165 14.52 -7.35 -0.96
C ASN A 165 13.64 -7.98 0.14
N ARG A 166 13.55 -7.33 1.31
CA ARG A 166 12.69 -7.82 2.40
C ARG A 166 11.21 -7.75 2.02
N VAL A 167 10.74 -6.65 1.43
CA VAL A 167 9.34 -6.55 0.96
C VAL A 167 9.04 -7.64 -0.07
N LEU A 168 9.95 -7.87 -1.01
CA LEU A 168 9.78 -8.90 -2.04
C LEU A 168 9.75 -10.32 -1.46
N GLN A 169 10.56 -10.61 -0.43
CA GLN A 169 10.52 -11.89 0.28
C GLN A 169 9.19 -12.13 0.99
N GLU A 170 8.71 -11.12 1.75
CA GLU A 170 7.41 -11.21 2.45
C GLU A 170 6.25 -11.35 1.45
N PHE A 171 6.30 -10.64 0.33
CA PHE A 171 5.27 -10.72 -0.69
C PHE A 171 5.30 -12.06 -1.44
N ALA A 172 6.50 -12.58 -1.74
CA ALA A 172 6.66 -13.91 -2.35
C ALA A 172 6.08 -15.01 -1.45
N ASP A 173 6.35 -14.95 -0.14
CA ASP A 173 5.80 -15.89 0.83
C ASP A 173 4.26 -15.89 0.82
N ILE A 174 3.64 -14.69 0.82
CA ILE A 174 2.18 -14.55 0.73
C ILE A 174 1.64 -15.12 -0.58
N LEU A 175 2.31 -14.87 -1.71
CA LEU A 175 1.87 -15.38 -3.01
C LEU A 175 2.02 -16.90 -3.14
N GLU A 176 3.09 -17.49 -2.59
CA GLU A 176 3.34 -18.93 -2.60
C GLU A 176 2.36 -19.69 -1.69
N HIS A 177 1.89 -19.03 -0.62
CA HIS A 177 0.91 -19.59 0.33
C HIS A 177 -0.44 -18.87 0.26
N TRP A 178 -0.88 -18.52 -0.96
CA TRP A 178 -2.08 -17.70 -1.17
C TRP A 178 -3.33 -18.29 -0.53
N ASP A 179 -3.78 -17.64 0.54
CA ASP A 179 -5.01 -17.97 1.26
C ASP A 179 -5.72 -16.65 1.63
N THR A 180 -6.87 -16.40 1.01
CA THR A 180 -7.64 -15.17 1.22
C THR A 180 -8.11 -14.99 2.66
N THR A 181 -8.37 -16.10 3.38
CA THR A 181 -8.77 -16.06 4.80
C THR A 181 -7.61 -15.56 5.67
N VAL A 182 -6.41 -16.09 5.44
CA VAL A 182 -5.21 -15.69 6.18
C VAL A 182 -4.84 -14.24 5.85
N ILE A 183 -4.80 -13.89 4.56
CA ILE A 183 -4.46 -12.54 4.08
C ILE A 183 -5.44 -11.50 4.65
N GLY A 184 -6.74 -11.76 4.55
CA GLY A 184 -7.78 -10.88 5.05
C GLY A 184 -7.78 -10.75 6.57
N SER A 185 -7.60 -11.85 7.28
CA SER A 185 -7.52 -11.84 8.76
C SER A 185 -6.33 -11.02 9.26
N GLU A 186 -5.14 -11.21 8.67
CA GLU A 186 -3.95 -10.45 9.04
C GLU A 186 -4.13 -8.94 8.76
N TYR A 187 -4.65 -8.58 7.59
CA TYR A 187 -4.94 -7.19 7.23
C TYR A 187 -5.88 -6.54 8.24
N ARG A 188 -7.01 -7.18 8.56
CA ARG A 188 -8.02 -6.66 9.49
C ARG A 188 -7.49 -6.54 10.92
N GLN A 189 -6.61 -7.44 11.35
CA GLN A 189 -5.99 -7.37 12.70
C GLN A 189 -5.04 -6.18 12.86
N HIS A 190 -4.53 -5.63 11.77
CA HIS A 190 -3.55 -4.55 11.76
C HIS A 190 -4.11 -3.25 11.15
N LEU A 191 -5.44 -3.09 11.14
CA LEU A 191 -6.06 -1.85 10.69
C LEU A 191 -5.77 -0.70 11.67
N TYR A 192 -5.39 0.43 11.09
CA TYR A 192 -5.23 1.70 11.81
C TYR A 192 -6.59 2.17 12.35
N ARG A 193 -6.64 2.58 13.62
CA ARG A 193 -7.86 2.98 14.32
C ARG A 193 -8.93 1.88 14.34
N ARG A 194 -8.51 0.64 14.47
CA ARG A 194 -9.41 -0.50 14.49
C ARG A 194 -10.36 -0.48 15.67
N ASN A 195 -9.94 0.03 16.84
CA ASN A 195 -10.70 -0.03 18.08
C ASN A 195 -11.16 1.35 18.51
N GLY A 196 -12.39 1.42 19.02
CA GLY A 196 -12.97 2.63 19.58
C GLY A 196 -13.54 3.58 18.54
N PHE A 197 -14.17 4.64 19.02
CA PHE A 197 -14.77 5.67 18.19
C PHE A 197 -13.71 6.67 17.72
N HIS A 198 -13.75 6.99 16.43
CA HIS A 198 -12.89 7.97 15.80
C HIS A 198 -13.69 8.88 14.87
N SER A 199 -13.13 10.06 14.58
CA SER A 199 -13.76 11.02 13.67
C SER A 199 -13.54 10.64 12.22
N TYR A 200 -14.63 10.63 11.46
CA TYR A 200 -14.68 10.44 10.02
C TYR A 200 -15.47 11.57 9.37
N VAL A 201 -15.25 11.79 8.08
CA VAL A 201 -16.03 12.74 7.28
C VAL A 201 -16.48 12.08 5.99
N ASP A 202 -17.76 12.18 5.69
CA ASP A 202 -18.38 11.77 4.42
C ASP A 202 -19.11 12.96 3.77
N LYS A 203 -19.94 12.69 2.77
CA LYS A 203 -20.75 13.71 2.06
C LYS A 203 -21.73 14.46 2.95
N ASP A 204 -22.14 13.88 4.09
CA ASP A 204 -23.12 14.42 5.02
C ASP A 204 -22.45 15.19 6.19
N GLY A 205 -21.12 15.13 6.31
CA GLY A 205 -20.34 15.86 7.29
C GLY A 205 -19.47 14.98 8.20
N VAL A 206 -19.00 15.57 9.30
CA VAL A 206 -18.16 14.88 10.28
C VAL A 206 -19.04 14.07 11.25
N PHE A 207 -18.64 12.83 11.53
CA PHE A 207 -19.31 11.94 12.47
C PHE A 207 -18.31 11.07 13.23
N GLN A 208 -18.75 10.54 14.38
CA GLN A 208 -18.00 9.58 15.17
C GLN A 208 -18.45 8.16 14.84
N ALA A 209 -17.52 7.26 14.62
CA ALA A 209 -17.82 5.86 14.38
C ALA A 209 -16.67 4.94 14.84
N GLU A 210 -17.01 3.69 15.10
CA GLU A 210 -16.04 2.62 15.25
C GLU A 210 -15.97 1.79 13.96
N MET A 211 -14.80 1.25 13.67
CA MET A 211 -14.58 0.38 12.52
C MET A 211 -15.06 -1.04 12.86
N ILE A 212 -16.03 -1.53 12.10
CA ILE A 212 -16.57 -2.88 12.26
C ILE A 212 -15.76 -3.87 11.44
N ASP A 213 -15.53 -3.56 10.16
CA ASP A 213 -14.85 -4.46 9.23
C ASP A 213 -14.30 -3.72 8.00
N VAL A 214 -13.45 -4.41 7.27
CA VAL A 214 -13.16 -4.17 5.85
C VAL A 214 -13.53 -5.43 5.11
N GLU A 215 -14.54 -5.35 4.24
CA GLU A 215 -15.06 -6.49 3.50
C GLU A 215 -14.07 -6.98 2.44
N ASP A 216 -14.27 -8.19 1.94
CA ASP A 216 -13.39 -8.85 0.96
C ASP A 216 -13.32 -8.10 -0.39
N ASP A 217 -14.35 -7.34 -0.72
CA ASP A 217 -14.39 -6.47 -1.91
C ASP A 217 -13.78 -5.09 -1.68
N GLY A 218 -13.31 -4.81 -0.45
CA GLY A 218 -12.61 -3.60 -0.07
C GLY A 218 -13.49 -2.49 0.51
N HIS A 219 -14.78 -2.72 0.75
CA HIS A 219 -15.60 -1.71 1.43
C HIS A 219 -15.26 -1.63 2.91
N LEU A 220 -15.20 -0.39 3.41
CA LEU A 220 -15.07 -0.09 4.84
C LEU A 220 -16.44 -0.08 5.48
N VAL A 221 -16.60 -0.79 6.59
CA VAL A 221 -17.82 -0.83 7.37
C VAL A 221 -17.61 -0.13 8.70
N LEU A 222 -18.38 0.91 8.95
CA LEU A 222 -18.36 1.72 10.18
C LEU A 222 -19.71 1.61 10.89
N CYS A 223 -19.68 1.69 12.24
CA CYS A 223 -20.89 1.85 13.05
C CYS A 223 -20.81 3.18 13.81
N ASP A 224 -21.76 4.08 13.60
CA ASP A 224 -21.77 5.37 14.29
C ASP A 224 -22.30 5.26 15.72
N GLU A 225 -22.21 6.37 16.49
CA GLU A 225 -22.64 6.44 17.89
C GLU A 225 -24.14 6.13 18.10
N ASN A 226 -24.94 6.20 17.05
CA ASN A 226 -26.36 5.86 17.08
C ASN A 226 -26.63 4.39 16.75
N GLY A 227 -25.57 3.59 16.50
CA GLY A 227 -25.68 2.20 16.09
C GLY A 227 -26.03 2.01 14.61
N GLN A 228 -25.95 3.06 13.79
CA GLN A 228 -26.17 2.96 12.34
C GLN A 228 -24.94 2.40 11.67
N VAL A 229 -25.08 1.28 10.97
CA VAL A 229 -24.04 0.69 10.15
C VAL A 229 -23.98 1.40 8.79
N ARG A 230 -22.79 1.85 8.42
CA ARG A 230 -22.49 2.55 7.16
C ARG A 230 -21.41 1.79 6.39
N ARG A 231 -21.61 1.63 5.09
CA ARG A 231 -20.69 0.92 4.19
C ARG A 231 -20.17 1.90 3.15
N TYR A 232 -18.86 1.98 2.99
CA TYR A 232 -18.18 2.96 2.15
C TYR A 232 -17.25 2.31 1.13
N ALA A 233 -17.39 2.71 -0.12
CA ALA A 233 -16.37 2.49 -1.12
C ALA A 233 -15.22 3.49 -0.96
N PHE A 234 -14.11 3.22 -1.66
CA PHE A 234 -12.96 4.13 -1.64
C PHE A 234 -13.35 5.56 -2.04
N LYS A 235 -12.86 6.55 -1.29
CA LYS A 235 -13.12 8.01 -1.39
C LYS A 235 -14.51 8.50 -0.93
N GLU A 236 -15.40 7.63 -0.50
CA GLU A 236 -16.70 8.06 0.02
C GLU A 236 -16.61 8.53 1.48
N VAL A 237 -15.56 8.14 2.19
CA VAL A 237 -15.29 8.56 3.58
C VAL A 237 -13.80 8.85 3.77
N GLN A 238 -13.48 9.78 4.66
CA GLN A 238 -12.12 10.14 5.03
C GLN A 238 -11.95 10.05 6.55
N PHE A 239 -10.76 9.63 6.97
CA PHE A 239 -10.33 9.69 8.37
C PHE A 239 -9.97 11.13 8.71
N VAL A 240 -10.49 11.68 9.79
CA VAL A 240 -10.05 12.96 10.35
C VAL A 240 -8.87 12.67 11.29
N ILE A 241 -7.65 13.03 10.84
CA ILE A 241 -6.39 12.73 11.55
C ILE A 241 -5.83 14.01 12.14
#